data_ad921a261774b100c404941f7a5a216d
#
_entry.id   ad921a261774b100c404941f7a5a216d
#
_cell.length_a   1.000
_cell.length_b   1.000
_cell.length_c   1.000
_cell.angle_alpha   90.00
_cell.angle_beta   90.00
_cell.angle_gamma   90.00
#
_symmetry.space_group_name_H-M   'P 1'
#
loop_
_entity.id
_entity.type
_entity.pdbx_description
1 polymer ?
#
loop_
_entity_poly.entity_id
_entity_poly.type
_entity_poly.pdbx_seq_one_letter_code
_entity_poly.pdbx_strand_id
1 'polypeptide(L)'
;MIPAAHNHRDVEKILKLDAEYMVMLETQVGQLKSLVQLAASGGKKVILHADLIHGLKNDEYAVDFLCQDVRPAGIISTRGNVILKAKQHKVLAIQRLFMLDSSAFTKGTALVQKVQPDYIELLPGILPTMVEKMTELLHIPVIAGGLITTQIQIDEILAANATAITTSQKSLWK
;
A
#
# COMPACT_ATOMS: atom_id res chain seq x y z
N MET A 1 -8.84 3.38 -8.13
CA MET A 1 -7.65 4.14 -7.68
C MET A 1 -7.70 4.27 -6.15
N ILE A 2 -6.54 4.20 -5.49
CA ILE A 2 -6.40 4.31 -4.03
C ILE A 2 -5.60 5.60 -3.73
N PRO A 3 -6.23 6.68 -3.24
CA PRO A 3 -5.52 7.90 -2.88
C PRO A 3 -4.59 7.68 -1.69
N ALA A 4 -3.39 8.29 -1.73
CA ALA A 4 -2.37 8.15 -0.70
C ALA A 4 -2.13 9.49 0.03
N ALA A 5 -2.44 9.52 1.32
CA ALA A 5 -2.37 10.69 2.18
C ALA A 5 -1.02 10.78 2.91
N HIS A 6 -0.43 11.97 2.98
CA HIS A 6 0.75 12.29 3.79
C HIS A 6 0.41 12.95 5.13
N ASN A 7 -0.78 13.51 5.27
CA ASN A 7 -1.15 14.30 6.45
C ASN A 7 -2.67 14.37 6.64
N HIS A 8 -3.11 14.95 7.76
CA HIS A 8 -4.50 15.09 8.12
C HIS A 8 -5.35 15.83 7.06
N ARG A 9 -4.81 16.89 6.44
CA ARG A 9 -5.52 17.65 5.39
C ARG A 9 -5.78 16.79 4.14
N ASP A 10 -4.90 15.86 3.84
CA ASP A 10 -5.10 14.90 2.75
C ASP A 10 -6.21 13.92 3.09
N VAL A 11 -6.27 13.44 4.34
CA VAL A 11 -7.37 12.60 4.83
C VAL A 11 -8.71 13.31 4.64
N GLU A 12 -8.83 14.55 5.10
CA GLU A 12 -10.08 15.35 4.95
C GLU A 12 -10.52 15.51 3.50
N LYS A 13 -9.57 15.62 2.56
CA LYS A 13 -9.89 15.65 1.13
C LYS A 13 -10.39 14.31 0.64
N ILE A 14 -9.71 13.22 1.04
CA ILE A 14 -10.05 11.85 0.63
C ILE A 14 -11.43 11.44 1.18
N LEU A 15 -11.84 11.93 2.33
CA LEU A 15 -13.18 11.67 2.87
C LEU A 15 -14.31 12.12 1.93
N LYS A 16 -14.06 13.09 1.05
CA LYS A 16 -15.02 13.64 0.09
C LYS A 16 -15.04 12.90 -1.26
N LEU A 17 -14.14 11.93 -1.45
CA LEU A 17 -14.02 11.16 -2.69
C LEU A 17 -14.86 9.87 -2.61
N ASP A 18 -15.15 9.28 -3.75
CA ASP A 18 -15.83 7.98 -3.82
C ASP A 18 -14.89 6.76 -3.61
N ALA A 19 -13.62 7.00 -3.28
CA ALA A 19 -12.66 5.93 -3.01
C ALA A 19 -13.00 5.19 -1.71
N GLU A 20 -13.11 3.86 -1.76
CA GLU A 20 -13.34 3.00 -0.60
C GLU A 20 -12.11 2.87 0.29
N TYR A 21 -10.94 2.70 -0.33
CA TYR A 21 -9.65 2.56 0.34
C TYR A 21 -8.81 3.82 0.25
N MET A 22 -7.96 4.04 1.26
CA MET A 22 -6.91 5.05 1.24
C MET A 22 -5.63 4.50 1.85
N VAL A 23 -4.48 4.96 1.37
CA VAL A 23 -3.18 4.68 1.99
C VAL A 23 -2.77 5.87 2.85
N MET A 24 -2.34 5.59 4.09
CA MET A 24 -1.64 6.56 4.93
C MET A 24 -0.13 6.29 4.81
N LEU A 25 0.61 7.23 4.21
CA LEU A 25 2.04 7.09 3.95
C LEU A 25 2.86 7.43 5.19
N GLU A 26 2.77 8.67 5.65
CA GLU A 26 3.56 9.16 6.78
C GLU A 26 2.65 9.57 7.93
N THR A 27 2.99 9.13 9.15
CA THR A 27 2.26 9.55 10.33
C THR A 27 3.08 9.28 11.59
N GLN A 28 2.68 9.86 12.71
CA GLN A 28 3.27 9.61 14.02
C GLN A 28 2.43 8.58 14.79
N VAL A 29 3.07 7.70 15.55
CA VAL A 29 2.41 6.65 16.32
C VAL A 29 1.26 7.19 17.19
N GLY A 30 1.44 8.37 17.80
CA GLY A 30 0.41 9.00 18.64
C GLY A 30 -0.83 9.48 17.89
N GLN A 31 -0.78 9.61 16.56
CA GLN A 31 -1.90 10.10 15.74
C GLN A 31 -2.64 8.96 15.01
N LEU A 32 -2.05 7.76 14.97
CA LEU A 32 -2.57 6.65 14.16
C LEU A 32 -4.03 6.33 14.44
N LYS A 33 -4.36 6.14 15.72
CA LYS A 33 -5.71 5.72 16.13
C LYS A 33 -6.77 6.75 15.75
N SER A 34 -6.50 8.02 16.01
CA SER A 34 -7.44 9.10 15.69
C SER A 34 -7.63 9.27 14.17
N LEU A 35 -6.55 9.14 13.38
CA LEU A 35 -6.62 9.24 11.92
C LEU A 35 -7.39 8.06 11.30
N VAL A 36 -7.14 6.84 11.77
CA VAL A 36 -7.87 5.64 11.30
C VAL A 36 -9.35 5.73 11.68
N GLN A 37 -9.66 6.17 12.90
CA GLN A 37 -11.05 6.37 13.33
C GLN A 37 -11.77 7.47 12.54
N LEU A 38 -11.10 8.60 12.27
CA LEU A 38 -11.63 9.66 11.43
C LEU A 38 -11.96 9.17 10.03
N ALA A 39 -11.03 8.44 9.41
CA ALA A 39 -11.25 7.86 8.08
C ALA A 39 -12.40 6.85 8.09
N ALA A 40 -12.45 5.97 9.09
CA ALA A 40 -13.52 4.98 9.24
C ALA A 40 -14.90 5.63 9.45
N SER A 41 -15.00 6.71 10.23
CA SER A 41 -16.25 7.46 10.41
C SER A 41 -16.77 8.08 9.11
N GLY A 42 -15.87 8.37 8.16
CA GLY A 42 -16.20 8.80 6.80
C GLY A 42 -16.35 7.65 5.79
N GLY A 43 -16.47 6.40 6.27
CA GLY A 43 -16.67 5.21 5.43
C GLY A 43 -15.43 4.74 4.68
N LYS A 44 -14.22 5.22 5.04
CA LYS A 44 -12.96 4.82 4.36
C LYS A 44 -12.25 3.70 5.09
N LYS A 45 -11.66 2.79 4.32
CA LYS A 45 -10.81 1.71 4.79
C LYS A 45 -9.34 2.13 4.68
N VAL A 46 -8.65 2.24 5.81
CA VAL A 46 -7.26 2.73 5.85
C VAL A 46 -6.27 1.59 5.72
N ILE A 47 -5.33 1.73 4.79
CA ILE A 47 -4.13 0.90 4.66
C ILE A 47 -2.96 1.73 5.20
N LEU A 48 -2.24 1.20 6.21
CA LEU A 48 -1.09 1.88 6.81
C LEU A 48 0.22 1.41 6.17
N HIS A 49 1.09 2.37 5.81
CA HIS A 49 2.45 2.05 5.44
C HIS A 49 3.31 1.91 6.70
N ALA A 50 3.50 0.68 7.19
CA ALA A 50 4.14 0.43 8.48
C ALA A 50 5.56 0.99 8.57
N ASP A 51 6.34 0.93 7.48
CA ASP A 51 7.74 1.38 7.47
C ASP A 51 7.89 2.91 7.61
N LEU A 52 6.81 3.69 7.42
CA LEU A 52 6.80 5.15 7.46
C LEU A 52 6.11 5.72 8.72
N ILE A 53 5.87 4.89 9.73
CA ILE A 53 5.28 5.34 11.00
C ILE A 53 6.39 5.83 11.93
N HIS A 54 6.43 7.13 12.17
CA HIS A 54 7.38 7.73 13.08
C HIS A 54 7.09 7.35 14.54
N GLY A 55 8.14 6.93 15.26
CA GLY A 55 8.03 6.52 16.67
C GLY A 55 7.58 5.08 16.88
N LEU A 56 7.42 4.29 15.83
CA LEU A 56 7.11 2.87 15.89
C LEU A 56 8.25 2.05 15.24
N LYS A 57 8.66 0.95 15.87
CA LYS A 57 9.61 0.00 15.28
C LYS A 57 8.93 -0.81 14.18
N ASN A 58 9.71 -1.28 13.21
CA ASN A 58 9.24 -2.17 12.15
C ASN A 58 9.49 -3.64 12.52
N ASP A 59 8.86 -4.10 13.61
CA ASP A 59 8.93 -5.46 14.13
C ASP A 59 7.53 -6.09 14.29
N GLU A 60 7.48 -7.34 14.71
CA GLU A 60 6.23 -8.07 14.85
C GLU A 60 5.34 -7.51 15.98
N TYR A 61 5.93 -6.96 17.05
CA TYR A 61 5.18 -6.34 18.14
C TYR A 61 4.48 -5.07 17.72
N ALA A 62 5.13 -4.30 16.83
CA ALA A 62 4.49 -3.14 16.21
C ALA A 62 3.27 -3.54 15.39
N VAL A 63 3.33 -4.66 14.67
CA VAL A 63 2.17 -5.17 13.90
C VAL A 63 1.06 -5.61 14.86
N ASP A 64 1.37 -6.27 15.97
CA ASP A 64 0.37 -6.62 16.99
C ASP A 64 -0.36 -5.36 17.49
N PHE A 65 0.39 -4.30 17.84
CA PHE A 65 -0.18 -3.01 18.23
C PHE A 65 -1.06 -2.39 17.12
N LEU A 66 -0.55 -2.35 15.89
CA LEU A 66 -1.32 -1.81 14.77
C LEU A 66 -2.64 -2.55 14.57
N CYS A 67 -2.61 -3.88 14.60
CA CYS A 67 -3.81 -4.69 14.33
C CYS A 67 -4.81 -4.72 15.49
N GLN A 68 -4.35 -4.70 16.75
CA GLN A 68 -5.20 -4.81 17.92
C GLN A 68 -5.76 -3.46 18.38
N ASP A 69 -4.93 -2.42 18.39
CA ASP A 69 -5.27 -1.11 18.94
C ASP A 69 -5.71 -0.10 17.87
N VAL A 70 -5.00 -0.04 16.74
CA VAL A 70 -5.28 0.91 15.66
C VAL A 70 -6.34 0.38 14.69
N ARG A 71 -6.29 -0.90 14.38
CA ARG A 71 -7.24 -1.65 13.55
C ARG A 71 -7.39 -1.11 12.13
N PRO A 72 -6.29 -1.00 11.37
CA PRO A 72 -6.37 -0.64 9.95
C PRO A 72 -7.02 -1.76 9.13
N ALA A 73 -7.50 -1.45 7.94
CA ALA A 73 -7.97 -2.44 6.97
C ALA A 73 -6.83 -3.25 6.34
N GLY A 74 -5.63 -2.66 6.27
CA GLY A 74 -4.46 -3.32 5.69
C GLY A 74 -3.15 -2.69 6.14
N ILE A 75 -2.07 -3.40 5.85
CA ILE A 75 -0.68 -2.99 6.13
C ILE A 75 0.15 -3.15 4.86
N ILE A 76 0.90 -2.10 4.51
CA ILE A 76 1.95 -2.12 3.49
C ILE A 76 3.30 -2.11 4.20
N SER A 77 4.23 -2.97 3.78
CA SER A 77 5.61 -2.94 4.23
C SER A 77 6.56 -3.52 3.18
N THR A 78 7.82 -3.09 3.21
CA THR A 78 8.92 -3.71 2.47
C THR A 78 9.44 -4.99 3.17
N ARG A 79 9.07 -5.21 4.44
CA ARG A 79 9.60 -6.25 5.31
C ARG A 79 8.68 -7.46 5.35
N GLY A 80 9.18 -8.62 4.91
CA GLY A 80 8.39 -9.85 4.85
C GLY A 80 7.88 -10.34 6.19
N ASN A 81 8.62 -10.15 7.30
CA ASN A 81 8.14 -10.52 8.63
C ASN A 81 6.93 -9.69 9.08
N VAL A 82 6.90 -8.39 8.76
CA VAL A 82 5.75 -7.50 9.01
C VAL A 82 4.52 -8.00 8.23
N ILE A 83 4.69 -8.37 6.97
CA ILE A 83 3.61 -8.88 6.11
C ILE A 83 3.11 -10.25 6.59
N LEU A 84 4.00 -11.16 6.96
CA LEU A 84 3.62 -12.45 7.55
C LEU A 84 2.79 -12.27 8.83
N LYS A 85 3.18 -11.33 9.68
CA LYS A 85 2.48 -11.04 10.94
C LYS A 85 1.11 -10.40 10.66
N ALA A 86 1.00 -9.48 9.69
CA ALA A 86 -0.27 -8.89 9.26
C ALA A 86 -1.26 -9.95 8.76
N LYS A 87 -0.80 -10.93 8.00
CA LYS A 87 -1.62 -12.07 7.57
C LYS A 87 -2.17 -12.89 8.75
N GLN A 88 -1.38 -13.12 9.79
CA GLN A 88 -1.84 -13.81 11.00
C GLN A 88 -3.01 -13.06 11.65
N HIS A 89 -3.01 -11.73 11.61
CA HIS A 89 -4.10 -10.88 12.10
C HIS A 89 -5.29 -10.76 11.13
N LYS A 90 -5.22 -11.36 9.94
CA LYS A 90 -6.28 -11.33 8.91
C LYS A 90 -6.63 -9.91 8.43
N VAL A 91 -5.67 -8.99 8.41
CA VAL A 91 -5.74 -7.71 7.73
C VAL A 91 -5.09 -7.81 6.36
N LEU A 92 -5.46 -6.97 5.41
CA LEU A 92 -4.86 -6.98 4.07
C LEU A 92 -3.34 -6.79 4.17
N ALA A 93 -2.59 -7.75 3.69
CA ALA A 93 -1.14 -7.78 3.77
C ALA A 93 -0.53 -7.49 2.40
N ILE A 94 0.08 -6.30 2.24
CA ILE A 94 0.57 -5.78 0.97
C ILE A 94 2.09 -5.68 1.02
N GLN A 95 2.77 -6.53 0.24
CA GLN A 95 4.24 -6.49 0.13
C GLN A 95 4.66 -5.41 -0.85
N ARG A 96 5.38 -4.38 -0.38
CA ARG A 96 5.97 -3.37 -1.26
C ARG A 96 7.28 -3.87 -1.83
N LEU A 97 7.47 -3.67 -3.12
CA LEU A 97 8.68 -4.02 -3.87
C LEU A 97 9.18 -2.83 -4.67
N PHE A 98 10.50 -2.59 -4.62
CA PHE A 98 11.16 -1.61 -5.47
C PHE A 98 11.90 -2.35 -6.60
N MET A 99 11.47 -2.14 -7.85
CA MET A 99 12.05 -2.78 -9.04
C MET A 99 13.05 -1.87 -9.71
N LEU A 100 14.24 -1.75 -9.09
CA LEU A 100 15.29 -0.84 -9.54
C LEU A 100 16.28 -1.50 -10.52
N ASP A 101 16.49 -2.81 -10.35
CA ASP A 101 17.42 -3.59 -11.15
C ASP A 101 17.09 -5.09 -11.11
N SER A 102 17.88 -5.91 -11.81
CA SER A 102 17.71 -7.36 -11.87
C SER A 102 17.88 -8.05 -10.51
N SER A 103 18.73 -7.53 -9.62
CA SER A 103 18.90 -8.06 -8.26
C SER A 103 17.65 -7.83 -7.41
N ALA A 104 17.08 -6.62 -7.49
CA ALA A 104 15.83 -6.28 -6.83
C ALA A 104 14.68 -7.16 -7.33
N PHE A 105 14.60 -7.42 -8.63
CA PHE A 105 13.63 -8.33 -9.22
C PHE A 105 13.76 -9.75 -8.65
N THR A 106 14.96 -10.34 -8.66
CA THR A 106 15.19 -11.70 -8.17
C THR A 106 14.89 -11.84 -6.68
N LYS A 107 15.36 -10.89 -5.85
CA LYS A 107 15.11 -10.89 -4.41
C LYS A 107 13.64 -10.64 -4.08
N GLY A 108 13.00 -9.72 -4.81
CA GLY A 108 11.58 -9.40 -4.62
C GLY A 108 10.67 -10.57 -4.94
N THR A 109 10.89 -11.25 -6.06
CA THR A 109 10.11 -12.44 -6.44
C THR A 109 10.29 -13.57 -5.43
N ALA A 110 11.53 -13.86 -4.99
CA ALA A 110 11.79 -14.85 -3.96
C ALA A 110 11.12 -14.50 -2.61
N LEU A 111 11.13 -13.23 -2.23
CA LEU A 111 10.45 -12.77 -1.02
C LEU A 111 8.94 -13.00 -1.12
N VAL A 112 8.32 -12.62 -2.22
CA VAL A 112 6.87 -12.81 -2.45
C VAL A 112 6.49 -14.29 -2.43
N GLN A 113 7.25 -15.14 -3.05
CA GLN A 113 7.03 -16.60 -3.02
C GLN A 113 7.07 -17.16 -1.60
N LYS A 114 7.94 -16.63 -0.73
CA LYS A 114 8.05 -17.03 0.66
C LYS A 114 6.90 -16.48 1.53
N VAL A 115 6.52 -15.22 1.33
CA VAL A 115 5.58 -14.48 2.18
C VAL A 115 4.13 -14.73 1.77
N GLN A 116 3.87 -14.92 0.46
CA GLN A 116 2.53 -15.09 -0.11
C GLN A 116 1.57 -13.97 0.35
N PRO A 117 1.87 -12.68 0.07
CA PRO A 117 1.02 -11.57 0.47
C PRO A 117 -0.33 -11.61 -0.26
N ASP A 118 -1.32 -10.85 0.22
CA ASP A 118 -2.60 -10.72 -0.47
C ASP A 118 -2.47 -9.87 -1.74
N TYR A 119 -1.57 -8.87 -1.70
CA TYR A 119 -1.25 -7.99 -2.82
C TYR A 119 0.25 -7.68 -2.83
N ILE A 120 0.74 -7.34 -4.02
CA ILE A 120 2.07 -6.75 -4.21
C ILE A 120 1.86 -5.28 -4.56
N GLU A 121 2.58 -4.37 -3.92
CA GLU A 121 2.69 -2.99 -4.38
C GLU A 121 4.03 -2.78 -5.06
N LEU A 122 3.99 -2.47 -6.35
CA LEU A 122 5.16 -2.35 -7.23
C LEU A 122 5.55 -0.88 -7.42
N LEU A 123 6.80 -0.55 -7.14
CA LEU A 123 7.39 0.77 -7.36
C LEU A 123 8.66 0.67 -8.22
N PRO A 124 8.91 1.60 -9.17
CA PRO A 124 7.95 2.63 -9.63
C PRO A 124 6.84 2.01 -10.48
N GLY A 125 5.59 2.45 -10.26
CA GLY A 125 4.42 1.92 -10.94
C GLY A 125 4.23 2.35 -12.40
N ILE A 126 5.10 3.24 -12.91
CA ILE A 126 5.05 3.78 -14.27
C ILE A 126 5.61 2.85 -15.36
N LEU A 127 5.88 1.60 -15.04
CA LEU A 127 6.45 0.60 -15.95
C LEU A 127 5.41 -0.51 -16.25
N PRO A 128 4.51 -0.33 -17.24
CA PRO A 128 3.47 -1.31 -17.55
C PRO A 128 4.03 -2.72 -17.81
N THR A 129 5.14 -2.82 -18.55
CA THR A 129 5.80 -4.10 -18.85
C THR A 129 6.28 -4.85 -17.59
N MET A 130 6.66 -4.12 -16.54
CA MET A 130 7.05 -4.74 -15.27
C MET A 130 5.82 -5.20 -14.48
N VAL A 131 4.73 -4.44 -14.52
CA VAL A 131 3.45 -4.82 -13.90
C VAL A 131 2.94 -6.12 -14.53
N GLU A 132 2.87 -6.21 -15.85
CA GLU A 132 2.46 -7.38 -16.60
C GLU A 132 3.33 -8.60 -16.24
N LYS A 133 4.65 -8.44 -16.31
CA LYS A 133 5.61 -9.50 -15.96
C LYS A 133 5.43 -10.03 -14.53
N MET A 134 5.21 -9.13 -13.55
CA MET A 134 5.02 -9.54 -12.15
C MET A 134 3.69 -10.25 -11.94
N THR A 135 2.63 -9.78 -12.59
CA THR A 135 1.29 -10.39 -12.53
C THR A 135 1.32 -11.81 -13.11
N GLU A 136 1.94 -11.99 -14.26
CA GLU A 136 2.07 -13.30 -14.90
C GLU A 136 2.94 -14.29 -14.11
N LEU A 137 4.07 -13.80 -13.56
CA LEU A 137 5.02 -14.65 -12.86
C LEU A 137 4.52 -15.12 -11.49
N LEU A 138 3.85 -14.25 -10.74
CA LEU A 138 3.55 -14.50 -9.33
C LEU A 138 2.10 -14.89 -9.06
N HIS A 139 1.20 -14.63 -9.99
CA HIS A 139 -0.25 -14.88 -9.86
C HIS A 139 -0.86 -14.25 -8.59
N ILE A 140 -0.26 -13.15 -8.11
CA ILE A 140 -0.74 -12.33 -6.99
C ILE A 140 -1.14 -10.98 -7.55
N PRO A 141 -2.29 -10.40 -7.12
CA PRO A 141 -2.75 -9.11 -7.62
C PRO A 141 -1.72 -8.00 -7.37
N VAL A 142 -1.46 -7.19 -8.40
CA VAL A 142 -0.47 -6.11 -8.36
C VAL A 142 -1.15 -4.76 -8.24
N ILE A 143 -0.72 -3.97 -7.27
CA ILE A 143 -1.02 -2.56 -7.12
C ILE A 143 0.19 -1.79 -7.65
N ALA A 144 0.00 -0.85 -8.55
CA ALA A 144 1.08 -0.01 -9.05
C ALA A 144 1.13 1.33 -8.29
N GLY A 145 2.31 1.71 -7.81
CA GLY A 145 2.50 2.95 -7.05
C GLY A 145 3.79 3.68 -7.38
N GLY A 146 3.84 4.96 -7.03
CA GLY A 146 5.01 5.82 -7.22
C GLY A 146 5.18 6.34 -8.65
N LEU A 147 5.49 7.64 -8.75
CA LEU A 147 5.76 8.40 -9.97
C LEU A 147 4.57 8.52 -10.96
N ILE A 148 3.39 8.06 -10.62
CA ILE A 148 2.19 8.13 -11.45
C ILE A 148 1.58 9.52 -11.30
N THR A 149 1.59 10.33 -12.38
CA THR A 149 1.22 11.74 -12.37
C THR A 149 0.17 12.13 -13.41
N THR A 150 -0.17 11.23 -14.35
CA THR A 150 -1.11 11.51 -15.44
C THR A 150 -2.17 10.42 -15.58
N GLN A 151 -3.32 10.76 -16.15
CA GLN A 151 -4.38 9.79 -16.46
C GLN A 151 -3.92 8.75 -17.50
N ILE A 152 -3.12 9.16 -18.48
CA ILE A 152 -2.58 8.26 -19.50
C ILE A 152 -1.78 7.13 -18.87
N GLN A 153 -0.90 7.46 -17.91
CA GLN A 153 -0.14 6.44 -17.17
C GLN A 153 -1.07 5.48 -16.40
N ILE A 154 -2.14 5.99 -15.81
CA ILE A 154 -3.14 5.14 -15.13
C ILE A 154 -3.75 4.14 -16.12
N ASP A 155 -4.19 4.61 -17.27
CA ASP A 155 -4.86 3.80 -18.29
C ASP A 155 -3.91 2.71 -18.84
N GLU A 156 -2.65 3.06 -19.11
CA GLU A 156 -1.60 2.11 -19.55
C GLU A 156 -1.30 1.03 -18.50
N ILE A 157 -1.22 1.43 -17.23
CA ILE A 157 -0.92 0.52 -16.11
C ILE A 157 -2.09 -0.43 -15.87
N LEU A 158 -3.33 0.05 -15.94
CA LEU A 158 -4.51 -0.79 -15.81
C LEU A 158 -4.63 -1.76 -17.00
N ALA A 159 -4.28 -1.32 -18.22
CA ALA A 159 -4.22 -2.20 -19.40
C ALA A 159 -3.15 -3.31 -19.26
N ALA A 160 -2.11 -3.09 -18.45
CA ALA A 160 -1.09 -4.07 -18.09
C ALA A 160 -1.50 -4.99 -16.91
N ASN A 161 -2.80 -5.10 -16.62
CA ASN A 161 -3.39 -5.94 -15.58
C ASN A 161 -3.03 -5.55 -14.13
N ALA A 162 -2.69 -4.29 -13.86
CA ALA A 162 -2.69 -3.82 -12.47
C ALA A 162 -4.11 -3.88 -11.90
N THR A 163 -4.24 -4.42 -10.69
CA THR A 163 -5.53 -4.48 -9.98
C THR A 163 -5.97 -3.11 -9.46
N ALA A 164 -5.00 -2.30 -9.04
CA ALA A 164 -5.26 -0.95 -8.52
C ALA A 164 -4.01 -0.08 -8.68
N ILE A 165 -4.20 1.21 -8.43
CA ILE A 165 -3.15 2.23 -8.46
C ILE A 165 -3.17 3.00 -7.15
N THR A 166 -1.99 3.20 -6.54
CA THR A 166 -1.80 4.13 -5.43
C THR A 166 -1.11 5.40 -5.93
N THR A 167 -1.64 6.56 -5.58
CA THR A 167 -1.02 7.84 -5.93
C THR A 167 -1.29 8.92 -4.87
N SER A 168 -0.26 9.72 -4.58
CA SER A 168 -0.37 10.95 -3.79
C SER A 168 -0.62 12.20 -4.65
N GLN A 169 -0.68 12.04 -5.98
CA GLN A 169 -0.98 13.13 -6.92
C GLN A 169 -2.45 13.53 -6.82
N LYS A 170 -2.71 14.64 -6.15
CA LYS A 170 -4.07 15.10 -5.80
C LYS A 170 -4.96 15.41 -7.01
N SER A 171 -4.37 15.82 -8.13
CA SER A 171 -5.11 16.09 -9.37
C SER A 171 -5.74 14.84 -9.99
N LEU A 172 -5.27 13.65 -9.60
CA LEU A 172 -5.78 12.37 -10.06
C LEU A 172 -6.84 11.76 -9.12
N TRP A 173 -7.01 12.32 -7.93
CA TRP A 173 -8.01 11.83 -6.97
C TRP A 173 -9.43 12.15 -7.45
N LYS A 174 -10.24 11.13 -7.56
CA LYS A 174 -11.65 11.22 -8.01
C LYS A 174 -12.57 10.53 -7.02
#